data_ca0f3c287310f69b14192422064e01c5
#
_entry.id   ca0f3c287310f69b14192422064e01c5
#
_cell.length_a   1.000
_cell.length_b   1.000
_cell.length_c   1.000
_cell.angle_alpha   90.00
_cell.angle_beta   90.00
_cell.angle_gamma   90.00
#
_symmetry.space_group_name_H-M   'P 1'
#
loop_
_entity.id
_entity.type
_entity.pdbx_description
1 polymer ?
#
loop_
_entity_poly.entity_id
_entity_poly.type
_entity_poly.pdbx_seq_one_letter_code
_entity_poly.pdbx_strand_id
1 'polypeptide(L)'
;QESKYLVCLKGVKVSTECGCTNYRVAKDAYAIEKQYGLSAEEMFNASYYNTRVNEFYDFYKKYMISQLGELKEGLYVLKRLEEQGLLKCIITRDIFSLAKRAGCRNVLELHGSVYKNFCPHCREEYSIEYVQNSKGVPRCTKCKTVIRPGVALMGEMLDNGLVSKASEEVSKADTLIVLGSNMKANLTSMMVQYFQGDKIILINEEEHYADRLADIVIHAKPMETLEKLGL
;
A
#
# COMPACT_ATOMS: atom_id res chain seq x y z
N GLN A 1 6.76 17.29 -24.26
CA GLN A 1 6.01 16.16 -24.83
C GLN A 1 5.00 15.73 -23.80
N GLU A 2 3.72 15.70 -24.15
CA GLU A 2 2.65 15.28 -23.24
C GLU A 2 2.67 13.76 -23.07
N SER A 3 2.54 13.29 -21.82
CA SER A 3 2.41 11.87 -21.50
C SER A 3 1.10 11.30 -22.05
N LYS A 4 1.16 10.12 -22.64
CA LYS A 4 -0.02 9.36 -23.12
C LYS A 4 -0.29 8.11 -22.28
N TYR A 5 0.74 7.65 -21.56
CA TYR A 5 0.67 6.46 -20.73
C TYR A 5 1.43 6.67 -19.43
N LEU A 6 0.79 7.35 -18.49
CA LEU A 6 1.33 7.58 -17.15
C LEU A 6 1.04 6.38 -16.24
N VAL A 7 2.07 5.89 -15.56
CA VAL A 7 1.94 4.90 -14.47
C VAL A 7 2.46 5.50 -13.17
N CYS A 8 1.76 5.24 -12.07
CA CYS A 8 2.12 5.75 -10.75
C CYS A 8 2.61 4.62 -9.82
N LEU A 9 3.82 4.75 -9.30
CA LEU A 9 4.31 3.94 -8.19
C LEU A 9 4.07 4.67 -6.87
N LYS A 10 3.10 4.20 -6.07
CA LYS A 10 2.71 4.83 -4.81
C LYS A 10 3.40 4.16 -3.62
N GLY A 11 4.28 4.89 -2.94
CA GLY A 11 5.05 4.44 -1.79
C GLY A 11 4.39 4.68 -0.44
N VAL A 12 5.07 4.26 0.62
CA VAL A 12 4.58 4.28 2.01
C VAL A 12 4.39 5.69 2.59
N LYS A 13 5.17 6.68 2.13
CA LYS A 13 5.06 8.07 2.62
C LYS A 13 3.70 8.69 2.30
N VAL A 14 3.05 8.28 1.19
CA VAL A 14 1.66 8.67 0.90
C VAL A 14 0.72 8.17 2.00
N SER A 15 0.86 6.93 2.44
CA SER A 15 0.02 6.37 3.51
C SER A 15 0.28 7.08 4.84
N THR A 16 1.52 7.40 5.15
CA THR A 16 1.90 8.18 6.34
C THR A 16 1.32 9.60 6.27
N GLU A 17 1.42 10.26 5.12
CA GLU A 17 0.85 11.60 4.89
C GLU A 17 -0.68 11.62 5.04
N CYS A 18 -1.35 10.52 4.71
CA CYS A 18 -2.79 10.31 4.91
C CYS A 18 -3.16 9.91 6.34
N GLY A 19 -2.21 9.78 7.26
CA GLY A 19 -2.46 9.40 8.66
C GLY A 19 -2.77 7.91 8.88
N CYS A 20 -2.37 7.04 7.95
CA CYS A 20 -2.47 5.60 8.17
C CYS A 20 -1.51 5.15 9.27
N THR A 21 -1.86 4.09 9.97
CA THR A 21 -0.99 3.46 10.97
C THR A 21 0.37 3.12 10.35
N ASN A 22 1.44 3.50 11.02
CA ASN A 22 2.80 3.15 10.63
C ASN A 22 3.56 2.58 11.84
N TYR A 23 3.52 1.27 11.98
CA TYR A 23 4.16 0.54 13.08
C TYR A 23 5.70 0.66 13.11
N ARG A 24 6.31 1.20 12.03
CA ARG A 24 7.76 1.46 11.95
C ARG A 24 8.17 2.79 12.59
N VAL A 25 7.22 3.60 13.00
CA VAL A 25 7.52 4.81 13.80
C VAL A 25 8.08 4.36 15.16
N ALA A 26 9.20 4.91 15.58
CA ALA A 26 9.94 4.48 16.76
C ALA A 26 9.08 4.33 18.04
N LYS A 27 8.11 5.24 18.23
CA LYS A 27 7.18 5.17 19.37
C LYS A 27 6.31 3.91 19.35
N ASP A 28 5.77 3.57 18.19
CA ASP A 28 4.88 2.41 18.04
C ASP A 28 5.69 1.12 18.05
N ALA A 29 6.85 1.08 17.39
CA ALA A 29 7.77 -0.05 17.44
C ALA A 29 8.16 -0.40 18.88
N TYR A 30 8.56 0.61 19.67
CA TYR A 30 8.89 0.42 21.08
C TYR A 30 7.69 -0.10 21.91
N ALA A 31 6.49 0.44 21.67
CA ALA A 31 5.28 0.01 22.38
C ALA A 31 4.92 -1.45 22.07
N ILE A 32 5.10 -1.87 20.81
CA ILE A 32 4.88 -3.25 20.36
C ILE A 32 5.87 -4.19 21.02
N GLU A 33 7.17 -3.90 20.95
CA GLU A 33 8.21 -4.72 21.57
C GLU A 33 8.02 -4.83 23.10
N LYS A 34 7.66 -3.72 23.75
CA LYS A 34 7.37 -3.71 25.19
C LYS A 34 6.16 -4.57 25.55
N GLN A 35 5.12 -4.59 24.71
CA GLN A 35 3.87 -5.31 24.99
C GLN A 35 3.98 -6.80 24.65
N TYR A 36 4.62 -7.16 23.54
CA TYR A 36 4.59 -8.53 22.99
C TYR A 36 5.96 -9.23 23.08
N GLY A 37 7.06 -8.51 23.37
CA GLY A 37 8.41 -9.06 23.37
C GLY A 37 8.95 -9.38 21.97
N LEU A 38 8.28 -8.91 20.92
CA LEU A 38 8.58 -9.15 19.50
C LEU A 38 8.44 -7.85 18.71
N SER A 39 9.19 -7.75 17.62
CA SER A 39 9.06 -6.64 16.67
C SER A 39 7.72 -6.72 15.91
N ALA A 40 7.29 -5.60 15.36
CA ALA A 40 6.06 -5.56 14.55
C ALA A 40 6.15 -6.47 13.30
N GLU A 41 7.34 -6.62 12.72
CA GLU A 41 7.59 -7.51 11.60
C GLU A 41 7.43 -8.99 11.98
N GLU A 42 7.90 -9.38 13.17
CA GLU A 42 7.71 -10.72 13.70
C GLU A 42 6.24 -11.00 14.02
N MET A 43 5.52 -10.01 14.55
CA MET A 43 4.08 -10.09 14.80
C MET A 43 3.27 -10.17 13.50
N PHE A 44 3.64 -9.37 12.46
CA PHE A 44 2.97 -9.34 11.17
C PHE A 44 3.50 -10.43 10.21
N ASN A 45 3.62 -11.65 10.70
CA ASN A 45 4.22 -12.78 10.00
C ASN A 45 3.23 -13.94 9.85
N ALA A 46 3.30 -14.67 8.74
CA ALA A 46 2.41 -15.80 8.44
C ALA A 46 2.55 -16.93 9.46
N SER A 47 3.77 -17.26 9.88
CA SER A 47 4.01 -18.27 10.91
C SER A 47 3.40 -17.86 12.25
N TYR A 48 3.52 -16.58 12.63
CA TYR A 48 2.92 -16.06 13.86
C TYR A 48 1.39 -16.09 13.80
N TYR A 49 0.80 -15.66 12.68
CA TYR A 49 -0.64 -15.78 12.44
C TYR A 49 -1.12 -17.22 12.61
N ASN A 50 -0.41 -18.21 12.08
CA ASN A 50 -0.81 -19.62 12.14
C ASN A 50 -0.67 -20.24 13.52
N THR A 51 0.29 -19.81 14.34
CA THR A 51 0.62 -20.42 15.62
C THR A 51 0.12 -19.64 16.83
N ARG A 52 -0.05 -18.31 16.71
CA ARG A 52 -0.39 -17.37 17.80
C ARG A 52 -1.53 -16.43 17.41
N VAL A 53 -2.61 -16.99 16.87
CA VAL A 53 -3.70 -16.23 16.23
C VAL A 53 -4.38 -15.21 17.17
N ASN A 54 -4.46 -15.47 18.48
CA ASN A 54 -5.03 -14.55 19.44
C ASN A 54 -4.19 -13.27 19.56
N GLU A 55 -2.89 -13.44 19.77
CA GLU A 55 -1.93 -12.34 19.91
C GLU A 55 -1.76 -11.59 18.57
N PHE A 56 -1.79 -12.33 17.44
CA PHE A 56 -1.80 -11.72 16.11
C PHE A 56 -2.98 -10.76 15.94
N TYR A 57 -4.20 -11.18 16.28
CA TYR A 57 -5.37 -10.30 16.10
C TYR A 57 -5.44 -9.17 17.11
N ASP A 58 -4.91 -9.34 18.33
CA ASP A 58 -4.75 -8.23 19.27
C ASP A 58 -3.82 -7.15 18.69
N PHE A 59 -2.62 -7.55 18.23
CA PHE A 59 -1.68 -6.69 17.55
C PHE A 59 -2.27 -6.07 16.27
N TYR A 60 -2.86 -6.90 15.39
CA TYR A 60 -3.39 -6.47 14.10
C TYR A 60 -4.44 -5.37 14.24
N LYS A 61 -5.39 -5.54 15.16
CA LYS A 61 -6.42 -4.54 15.42
C LYS A 61 -5.85 -3.26 16.00
N LYS A 62 -4.93 -3.37 16.95
CA LYS A 62 -4.39 -2.24 17.70
C LYS A 62 -3.38 -1.42 16.90
N TYR A 63 -2.50 -2.08 16.13
CA TYR A 63 -1.36 -1.45 15.49
C TYR A 63 -1.37 -1.48 13.96
N MET A 64 -2.22 -2.29 13.32
CA MET A 64 -2.26 -2.36 11.86
C MET A 64 -3.49 -1.67 11.27
N ILE A 65 -4.65 -1.84 11.87
CA ILE A 65 -5.91 -1.33 11.32
C ILE A 65 -6.62 -0.33 12.25
N SER A 66 -5.97 0.20 13.26
CA SER A 66 -6.53 1.21 14.15
C SER A 66 -6.71 2.58 13.49
N GLN A 67 -5.85 2.92 12.53
CA GLN A 67 -5.91 4.15 11.76
C GLN A 67 -5.80 3.83 10.27
N LEU A 68 -6.90 4.00 9.56
CA LEU A 68 -7.01 3.64 8.14
C LEU A 68 -6.69 4.81 7.20
N GLY A 69 -6.33 5.95 7.78
CA GLY A 69 -5.99 7.18 7.06
C GLY A 69 -7.21 7.90 6.48
N GLU A 70 -7.01 9.19 6.26
CA GLU A 70 -7.97 10.09 5.61
C GLU A 70 -7.58 10.31 4.15
N LEU A 71 -8.58 10.50 3.29
CA LEU A 71 -8.35 10.78 1.89
C LEU A 71 -7.95 12.25 1.71
N LYS A 72 -6.77 12.50 1.16
CA LYS A 72 -6.29 13.84 0.81
C LYS A 72 -6.59 14.18 -0.64
N GLU A 73 -6.65 15.47 -0.96
CA GLU A 73 -6.97 15.98 -2.29
C GLU A 73 -6.04 15.42 -3.37
N GLY A 74 -4.76 15.23 -3.09
CA GLY A 74 -3.82 14.60 -4.03
C GLY A 74 -4.25 13.20 -4.54
N LEU A 75 -5.03 12.44 -3.75
CA LEU A 75 -5.59 11.16 -4.22
C LEU A 75 -6.72 11.38 -5.23
N TYR A 76 -7.53 12.43 -5.08
CA TYR A 76 -8.56 12.80 -6.05
C TYR A 76 -7.96 13.38 -7.33
N VAL A 77 -6.79 14.02 -7.25
CA VAL A 77 -6.01 14.40 -8.45
C VAL A 77 -5.64 13.14 -9.25
N LEU A 78 -5.14 12.08 -8.60
CA LEU A 78 -4.85 10.83 -9.30
C LEU A 78 -6.11 10.24 -9.96
N LYS A 79 -7.26 10.31 -9.29
CA LYS A 79 -8.54 9.88 -9.87
C LYS A 79 -8.89 10.71 -11.12
N ARG A 80 -8.77 12.03 -11.05
CA ARG A 80 -9.05 12.91 -12.22
C ARG A 80 -8.13 12.60 -13.40
N LEU A 81 -6.85 12.37 -13.15
CA LEU A 81 -5.89 11.96 -14.18
C LEU A 81 -6.27 10.60 -14.82
N GLU A 82 -6.78 9.65 -14.02
CA GLU A 82 -7.32 8.39 -14.54
C GLU A 82 -8.58 8.61 -15.39
N GLU A 83 -9.53 9.44 -14.94
CA GLU A 83 -10.76 9.77 -15.65
C GLU A 83 -10.49 10.50 -16.99
N GLN A 84 -9.44 11.32 -17.04
CA GLN A 84 -8.95 11.96 -18.26
C GLN A 84 -8.20 10.98 -19.20
N GLY A 85 -7.99 9.75 -18.76
CA GLY A 85 -7.27 8.73 -19.51
C GLY A 85 -5.77 8.95 -19.61
N LEU A 86 -5.18 9.81 -18.79
CA LEU A 86 -3.74 10.03 -18.69
C LEU A 86 -3.08 8.97 -17.78
N LEU A 87 -3.56 8.83 -16.55
CA LEU A 87 -3.09 7.82 -15.61
C LEU A 87 -3.72 6.46 -15.94
N LYS A 88 -2.90 5.49 -16.29
CA LYS A 88 -3.35 4.16 -16.70
C LYS A 88 -3.37 3.16 -15.56
N CYS A 89 -2.42 3.26 -14.62
CA CYS A 89 -2.33 2.32 -13.52
C CYS A 89 -1.64 2.96 -12.31
N ILE A 90 -2.12 2.61 -11.11
CA ILE A 90 -1.43 2.87 -9.84
C ILE A 90 -0.95 1.54 -9.28
N ILE A 91 0.34 1.43 -9.00
CA ILE A 91 0.96 0.25 -8.41
C ILE A 91 1.41 0.59 -6.99
N THR A 92 1.00 -0.20 -6.02
CA THR A 92 1.31 0.08 -4.61
C THR A 92 1.50 -1.19 -3.78
N ARG A 93 2.30 -1.06 -2.72
CA ARG A 93 2.40 -2.03 -1.62
C ARG A 93 1.60 -1.60 -0.38
N ASP A 94 0.90 -0.47 -0.48
CA ASP A 94 -0.03 0.00 0.55
C ASP A 94 -1.21 -0.95 0.71
N ILE A 95 -1.55 -1.27 1.95
CA ILE A 95 -2.65 -2.17 2.31
C ILE A 95 -3.95 -1.44 2.67
N PHE A 96 -3.94 -0.09 2.73
CA PHE A 96 -5.08 0.73 3.16
C PHE A 96 -6.01 1.16 2.04
N SER A 97 -5.76 0.71 0.80
CA SER A 97 -6.57 0.96 -0.39
C SER A 97 -6.88 2.44 -0.66
N LEU A 98 -5.98 3.36 -0.29
CA LEU A 98 -6.22 4.80 -0.36
C LEU A 98 -6.66 5.27 -1.75
N ALA A 99 -5.97 4.84 -2.81
CA ALA A 99 -6.31 5.21 -4.18
C ALA A 99 -7.69 4.65 -4.60
N LYS A 100 -8.01 3.39 -4.25
CA LYS A 100 -9.33 2.81 -4.51
C LYS A 100 -10.44 3.50 -3.73
N ARG A 101 -10.19 3.83 -2.47
CA ARG A 101 -11.14 4.59 -1.63
C ARG A 101 -11.41 5.99 -2.18
N ALA A 102 -10.42 6.61 -2.83
CA ALA A 102 -10.60 7.88 -3.55
C ALA A 102 -11.33 7.74 -4.89
N GLY A 103 -11.59 6.50 -5.35
CA GLY A 103 -12.34 6.21 -6.57
C GLY A 103 -11.49 5.84 -7.78
N CYS A 104 -10.17 5.65 -7.66
CA CYS A 104 -9.34 5.10 -8.72
C CYS A 104 -9.71 3.63 -8.99
N ARG A 105 -9.78 3.25 -10.26
CA ARG A 105 -10.22 1.90 -10.70
C ARG A 105 -9.04 0.97 -10.99
N ASN A 106 -8.02 1.49 -11.67
CA ASN A 106 -6.87 0.72 -12.11
C ASN A 106 -5.74 0.75 -11.06
N VAL A 107 -5.94 0.05 -9.95
CA VAL A 107 -4.99 0.01 -8.83
C VAL A 107 -4.55 -1.42 -8.56
N LEU A 108 -3.26 -1.69 -8.68
CA LEU A 108 -2.61 -2.96 -8.34
C LEU A 108 -2.03 -2.90 -6.93
N GLU A 109 -2.73 -3.53 -5.99
CA GLU A 109 -2.36 -3.61 -4.58
C GLU A 109 -1.53 -4.89 -4.35
N LEU A 110 -0.21 -4.81 -4.50
CA LEU A 110 0.67 -5.99 -4.48
C LEU A 110 0.69 -6.73 -3.14
N HIS A 111 0.38 -6.04 -2.06
CA HIS A 111 0.27 -6.63 -0.71
C HIS A 111 -1.17 -6.86 -0.27
N GLY A 112 -2.13 -6.81 -1.20
CA GLY A 112 -3.54 -6.97 -0.86
C GLY A 112 -4.13 -5.76 -0.13
N SER A 113 -5.20 -5.99 0.64
CA SER A 113 -5.94 -4.90 1.30
C SER A 113 -6.56 -5.35 2.62
N VAL A 114 -6.49 -4.48 3.64
CA VAL A 114 -7.17 -4.66 4.93
C VAL A 114 -8.70 -4.70 4.81
N TYR A 115 -9.24 -4.23 3.68
CA TYR A 115 -10.68 -4.26 3.38
C TYR A 115 -11.14 -5.59 2.78
N LYS A 116 -10.21 -6.47 2.40
CA LYS A 116 -10.51 -7.78 1.82
C LYS A 116 -10.24 -8.89 2.84
N ASN A 117 -11.19 -9.15 3.71
CA ASN A 117 -11.07 -10.23 4.69
C ASN A 117 -11.98 -11.38 4.28
N PHE A 118 -11.54 -12.61 4.44
CA PHE A 118 -12.29 -13.77 3.95
C PHE A 118 -12.13 -15.01 4.84
N CYS A 119 -13.10 -15.88 4.75
CA CYS A 119 -12.99 -17.20 5.34
C CYS A 119 -12.17 -18.11 4.40
N PRO A 120 -11.04 -18.69 4.84
CA PRO A 120 -10.24 -19.56 3.98
C PRO A 120 -10.94 -20.86 3.61
N HIS A 121 -11.95 -21.29 4.39
CA HIS A 121 -12.71 -22.50 4.16
C HIS A 121 -13.87 -22.30 3.18
N CYS A 122 -14.81 -21.38 3.47
CA CYS A 122 -16.03 -21.22 2.66
C CYS A 122 -16.03 -19.98 1.74
N ARG A 123 -14.93 -19.22 1.71
CA ARG A 123 -14.72 -18.03 0.88
C ARG A 123 -15.67 -16.86 1.17
N GLU A 124 -16.45 -16.91 2.26
CA GLU A 124 -17.28 -15.80 2.68
C GLU A 124 -16.41 -14.55 2.98
N GLU A 125 -16.83 -13.43 2.45
CA GLU A 125 -16.12 -12.14 2.62
C GLU A 125 -16.63 -11.40 3.85
N TYR A 126 -15.74 -10.65 4.50
CA TYR A 126 -16.00 -9.90 5.71
C TYR A 126 -15.42 -8.49 5.61
N SER A 127 -16.21 -7.51 6.06
CA SER A 127 -15.75 -6.13 6.10
C SER A 127 -14.66 -5.92 7.16
N ILE A 128 -13.93 -4.81 7.02
CA ILE A 128 -12.92 -4.44 8.01
C ILE A 128 -13.55 -4.13 9.37
N GLU A 129 -14.75 -3.56 9.38
CA GLU A 129 -15.51 -3.25 10.60
C GLU A 129 -15.87 -4.53 11.35
N TYR A 130 -16.21 -5.60 10.63
CA TYR A 130 -16.46 -6.90 11.26
C TYR A 130 -15.20 -7.40 11.98
N VAL A 131 -14.04 -7.28 11.36
CA VAL A 131 -12.76 -7.67 11.95
C VAL A 131 -12.42 -6.78 13.15
N GLN A 132 -12.55 -5.47 13.03
CA GLN A 132 -12.27 -4.51 14.11
C GLN A 132 -13.16 -4.72 15.33
N ASN A 133 -14.46 -4.92 15.11
CA ASN A 133 -15.48 -5.02 16.19
C ASN A 133 -15.61 -6.43 16.77
N SER A 134 -14.98 -7.45 16.19
CA SER A 134 -15.03 -8.81 16.73
C SER A 134 -14.37 -8.88 18.12
N LYS A 135 -15.01 -9.58 19.07
CA LYS A 135 -14.38 -9.88 20.37
C LYS A 135 -13.30 -10.97 20.17
N GLY A 136 -12.03 -10.61 20.39
CA GLY A 136 -10.90 -11.51 20.17
C GLY A 136 -10.67 -11.84 18.69
N VAL A 137 -10.51 -13.11 18.37
CA VAL A 137 -10.22 -13.59 16.99
C VAL A 137 -11.51 -13.58 16.15
N PRO A 138 -11.55 -12.89 15.00
CA PRO A 138 -12.71 -12.89 14.11
C PRO A 138 -12.92 -14.28 13.49
N ARG A 139 -14.17 -14.75 13.55
CA ARG A 139 -14.55 -16.08 13.03
C ARG A 139 -15.68 -15.96 12.01
N CYS A 140 -15.63 -16.85 11.03
CA CYS A 140 -16.70 -16.98 10.04
C CYS A 140 -18.05 -17.27 10.70
N THR A 141 -19.07 -16.55 10.31
CA THR A 141 -20.44 -16.74 10.83
C THR A 141 -21.04 -18.07 10.43
N LYS A 142 -20.64 -18.60 9.23
CA LYS A 142 -21.13 -19.86 8.66
C LYS A 142 -20.41 -21.09 9.23
N CYS A 143 -19.09 -21.16 9.12
CA CYS A 143 -18.32 -22.35 9.45
C CYS A 143 -17.39 -22.23 10.66
N LYS A 144 -17.38 -21.08 11.35
CA LYS A 144 -16.59 -20.78 12.55
C LYS A 144 -15.06 -20.78 12.36
N THR A 145 -14.58 -21.01 11.15
CA THR A 145 -13.16 -20.90 10.81
C THR A 145 -12.66 -19.48 11.07
N VAL A 146 -11.41 -19.34 11.49
CA VAL A 146 -10.76 -18.02 11.67
C VAL A 146 -10.73 -17.29 10.33
N ILE A 147 -11.13 -16.01 10.34
CA ILE A 147 -11.08 -15.15 9.16
C ILE A 147 -9.61 -14.81 8.85
N ARG A 148 -9.26 -14.83 7.58
CA ARG A 148 -7.95 -14.45 7.08
C ARG A 148 -7.97 -12.97 6.62
N PRO A 149 -7.05 -12.11 7.11
CA PRO A 149 -6.87 -10.79 6.52
C PRO A 149 -6.42 -10.90 5.07
N GLY A 150 -6.98 -10.10 4.18
CA GLY A 150 -6.65 -10.09 2.75
C GLY A 150 -5.38 -9.34 2.41
N VAL A 151 -4.38 -9.40 3.30
CA VAL A 151 -3.06 -8.79 3.13
C VAL A 151 -1.96 -9.84 3.12
N ALA A 152 -0.91 -9.59 2.36
CA ALA A 152 0.29 -10.43 2.40
C ALA A 152 1.03 -10.21 3.71
N LEU A 153 1.20 -11.26 4.49
CA LEU A 153 2.00 -11.26 5.71
C LEU A 153 3.48 -11.46 5.38
N MET A 154 4.35 -11.07 6.29
CA MET A 154 5.78 -11.36 6.16
C MET A 154 6.00 -12.87 6.03
N GLY A 155 6.88 -13.26 5.11
CA GLY A 155 7.13 -14.67 4.77
C GLY A 155 6.19 -15.26 3.72
N GLU A 156 5.15 -14.54 3.29
CA GLU A 156 4.31 -14.97 2.17
C GLU A 156 4.84 -14.44 0.83
N MET A 157 4.63 -15.22 -0.20
CA MET A 157 4.93 -14.80 -1.58
C MET A 157 3.86 -13.83 -2.08
N LEU A 158 4.28 -12.85 -2.84
CA LEU A 158 3.35 -12.00 -3.58
C LEU A 158 2.67 -12.81 -4.70
N ASP A 159 1.49 -12.36 -5.09
CA ASP A 159 0.81 -12.92 -6.26
C ASP A 159 1.62 -12.62 -7.52
N ASN A 160 2.18 -13.66 -8.13
CA ASN A 160 3.00 -13.55 -9.34
C ASN A 160 2.21 -12.95 -10.52
N GLY A 161 0.91 -13.22 -10.60
CA GLY A 161 0.05 -12.63 -11.63
C GLY A 161 -0.07 -11.11 -11.48
N LEU A 162 -0.23 -10.62 -10.24
CA LEU A 162 -0.24 -9.17 -9.96
C LEU A 162 1.12 -8.53 -10.24
N VAL A 163 2.22 -9.18 -9.86
CA VAL A 163 3.57 -8.67 -10.12
C VAL A 163 3.85 -8.60 -11.62
N SER A 164 3.48 -9.65 -12.38
CA SER A 164 3.63 -9.67 -13.85
C SER A 164 2.81 -8.57 -14.51
N LYS A 165 1.55 -8.39 -14.08
CA LYS A 165 0.70 -7.31 -14.57
C LYS A 165 1.28 -5.92 -14.25
N ALA A 166 1.85 -5.74 -13.06
CA ALA A 166 2.48 -4.48 -12.68
C ALA A 166 3.70 -4.17 -13.55
N SER A 167 4.57 -5.16 -13.81
CA SER A 167 5.73 -4.98 -14.69
C SER A 167 5.33 -4.71 -16.15
N GLU A 168 4.25 -5.35 -16.63
CA GLU A 168 3.69 -5.08 -17.95
C GLU A 168 3.15 -3.65 -18.08
N GLU A 169 2.43 -3.14 -17.07
CA GLU A 169 1.95 -1.76 -17.08
C GLU A 169 3.09 -0.75 -17.07
N VAL A 170 4.16 -1.02 -16.29
CA VAL A 170 5.36 -0.17 -16.27
C VAL A 170 6.09 -0.20 -17.59
N SER A 171 6.17 -1.35 -18.29
CA SER A 171 6.85 -1.47 -19.58
C SER A 171 6.16 -0.71 -20.72
N LYS A 172 4.84 -0.47 -20.60
CA LYS A 172 4.05 0.32 -21.55
C LYS A 172 4.14 1.84 -21.29
N ALA A 173 4.58 2.23 -20.09
CA ALA A 173 4.58 3.64 -19.67
C ALA A 173 5.60 4.47 -20.47
N ASP A 174 5.16 5.63 -20.95
CA ASP A 174 6.05 6.68 -21.45
C ASP A 174 6.55 7.57 -20.30
N THR A 175 5.78 7.66 -19.24
CA THR A 175 6.08 8.43 -18.04
C THR A 175 5.78 7.61 -16.78
N LEU A 176 6.72 7.59 -15.87
CA LEU A 176 6.59 6.96 -14.55
C LEU A 176 6.62 8.03 -13.47
N ILE A 177 5.59 8.10 -12.63
CA ILE A 177 5.60 8.97 -11.46
C ILE A 177 5.78 8.13 -10.18
N VAL A 178 6.76 8.50 -9.37
CA VAL A 178 7.07 7.86 -8.08
C VAL A 178 6.65 8.81 -6.96
N LEU A 179 5.68 8.41 -6.17
CA LEU A 179 5.10 9.21 -5.09
C LEU A 179 5.44 8.63 -3.71
N GLY A 180 6.08 9.41 -2.87
CA GLY A 180 6.33 9.05 -1.46
C GLY A 180 7.19 7.81 -1.27
N SER A 181 8.19 7.66 -2.11
CA SER A 181 9.19 6.60 -2.10
C SER A 181 10.48 7.13 -2.71
N ASN A 182 11.61 6.50 -2.45
CA ASN A 182 12.86 6.77 -3.17
C ASN A 182 13.13 5.73 -4.26
N MET A 183 14.07 6.02 -5.15
CA MET A 183 14.39 5.16 -6.30
C MET A 183 15.01 3.80 -5.94
N LYS A 184 15.48 3.61 -4.69
CA LYS A 184 16.02 2.34 -4.16
C LYS A 184 15.04 1.56 -3.29
N ALA A 185 13.87 2.12 -2.98
CA ALA A 185 12.84 1.39 -2.25
C ALA A 185 12.40 0.15 -3.03
N ASN A 186 12.10 -0.93 -2.32
CA ASN A 186 11.83 -2.25 -2.91
C ASN A 186 10.84 -2.23 -4.08
N LEU A 187 9.71 -1.51 -3.94
CA LEU A 187 8.74 -1.41 -5.05
C LEU A 187 9.35 -0.66 -6.23
N THR A 188 9.91 0.51 -5.99
CA THR A 188 10.44 1.38 -7.03
C THR A 188 11.57 0.68 -7.80
N SER A 189 12.56 0.12 -7.09
CA SER A 189 13.70 -0.56 -7.72
C SER A 189 13.28 -1.82 -8.49
N MET A 190 12.25 -2.54 -8.00
CA MET A 190 11.70 -3.70 -8.69
C MET A 190 10.96 -3.33 -9.98
N MET A 191 10.25 -2.21 -9.99
CA MET A 191 9.42 -1.80 -11.14
C MET A 191 10.20 -0.99 -12.17
N VAL A 192 11.09 -0.10 -11.75
CA VAL A 192 11.87 0.78 -12.66
C VAL A 192 12.72 -0.02 -13.66
N GLN A 193 13.17 -1.22 -13.30
CA GLN A 193 13.92 -2.08 -14.24
C GLN A 193 13.13 -2.49 -15.50
N TYR A 194 11.79 -2.43 -15.45
CA TYR A 194 10.91 -2.72 -16.59
C TYR A 194 10.51 -1.47 -17.36
N PHE A 195 10.84 -0.28 -16.86
CA PHE A 195 10.50 0.98 -17.51
C PHE A 195 11.37 1.21 -18.74
N GLN A 196 10.72 1.50 -19.87
CA GLN A 196 11.37 1.75 -21.16
C GLN A 196 10.96 3.11 -21.76
N GLY A 197 10.26 3.92 -20.96
CA GLY A 197 9.76 5.21 -21.40
C GLY A 197 10.78 6.34 -21.25
N ASP A 198 10.30 7.56 -21.45
CA ASP A 198 11.16 8.74 -21.62
C ASP A 198 11.40 9.50 -20.32
N LYS A 199 10.51 9.38 -19.30
CA LYS A 199 10.54 10.28 -18.14
C LYS A 199 10.14 9.62 -16.84
N ILE A 200 10.97 9.82 -15.83
CA ILE A 200 10.67 9.47 -14.42
C ILE A 200 10.54 10.73 -13.61
N ILE A 201 9.39 10.92 -12.95
CA ILE A 201 9.10 12.03 -12.05
C ILE A 201 9.06 11.48 -10.62
N LEU A 202 9.92 12.01 -9.75
CA LEU A 202 9.98 11.64 -8.34
C LEU A 202 9.41 12.78 -7.48
N ILE A 203 8.41 12.48 -6.65
CA ILE A 203 7.91 13.38 -5.62
C ILE A 203 8.03 12.67 -4.27
N ASN A 204 8.99 13.11 -3.48
CA ASN A 204 9.28 12.54 -2.16
C ASN A 204 9.86 13.62 -1.25
N GLU A 205 9.40 13.66 0.01
CA GLU A 205 9.82 14.69 0.97
C GLU A 205 11.31 14.59 1.34
N GLU A 206 11.81 13.37 1.46
CA GLU A 206 13.19 13.11 1.88
C GLU A 206 14.11 12.95 0.66
N GLU A 207 15.26 13.64 0.70
CA GLU A 207 16.33 13.47 -0.29
C GLU A 207 17.00 12.10 -0.16
N HIS A 208 17.41 11.55 -1.29
CA HIS A 208 18.15 10.30 -1.33
C HIS A 208 19.18 10.32 -2.48
N TYR A 209 20.37 9.73 -2.25
CA TYR A 209 21.47 9.72 -3.24
C TYR A 209 21.08 9.15 -4.62
N ALA A 210 20.03 8.33 -4.68
CA ALA A 210 19.54 7.72 -5.91
C ALA A 210 18.51 8.58 -6.65
N ASP A 211 18.15 9.77 -6.16
CA ASP A 211 17.17 10.65 -6.80
C ASP A 211 17.63 11.10 -8.19
N ARG A 212 18.97 11.12 -8.43
CA ARG A 212 19.60 11.32 -9.74
C ARG A 212 19.16 10.32 -10.83
N LEU A 213 18.47 9.24 -10.48
CA LEU A 213 17.90 8.29 -11.42
C LEU A 213 16.55 8.74 -11.99
N ALA A 214 15.97 9.80 -11.45
CA ALA A 214 14.75 10.43 -11.97
C ALA A 214 15.11 11.68 -12.78
N ASP A 215 14.31 11.98 -13.80
CA ASP A 215 14.51 13.14 -14.67
C ASP A 215 13.99 14.43 -14.02
N ILE A 216 12.94 14.32 -13.21
CA ILE A 216 12.36 15.43 -12.44
C ILE A 216 12.24 14.98 -10.99
N VAL A 217 12.82 15.78 -10.09
CA VAL A 217 12.80 15.53 -8.64
C VAL A 217 12.14 16.69 -7.92
N ILE A 218 11.15 16.40 -7.07
CA ILE A 218 10.45 17.38 -6.24
C ILE A 218 10.52 16.90 -4.79
N HIS A 219 11.30 17.62 -3.96
CA HIS A 219 11.40 17.34 -2.53
C HIS A 219 10.27 18.04 -1.77
N ALA A 220 9.12 17.37 -1.73
CA ALA A 220 7.93 17.83 -1.04
C ALA A 220 7.00 16.64 -0.71
N LYS A 221 5.99 16.89 0.12
CA LYS A 221 4.94 15.91 0.41
C LYS A 221 4.13 15.61 -0.85
N PRO A 222 4.00 14.33 -1.24
CA PRO A 222 3.37 13.95 -2.50
C PRO A 222 1.93 14.45 -2.68
N MET A 223 1.09 14.30 -1.67
CA MET A 223 -0.33 14.64 -1.79
C MET A 223 -0.55 16.16 -1.84
N GLU A 224 0.19 16.92 -1.02
CA GLU A 224 0.19 18.38 -1.06
C GLU A 224 0.73 18.92 -2.41
N THR A 225 1.71 18.22 -2.99
CA THR A 225 2.28 18.61 -4.29
C THR A 225 1.25 18.40 -5.40
N LEU A 226 0.59 17.23 -5.43
CA LEU A 226 -0.44 16.95 -6.43
C LEU A 226 -1.63 17.93 -6.31
N GLU A 227 -2.05 18.25 -5.10
CA GLU A 227 -3.12 19.23 -4.86
C GLU A 227 -2.78 20.61 -5.47
N LYS A 228 -1.53 21.09 -5.29
CA LYS A 228 -1.07 22.37 -5.82
C LYS A 228 -0.99 22.41 -7.36
N LEU A 229 -0.92 21.26 -8.02
CA LEU A 229 -0.92 21.19 -9.49
C LEU A 229 -2.28 21.59 -10.10
N GLY A 230 -3.37 21.58 -9.31
CA GLY A 230 -4.69 22.07 -9.73
C GLY A 230 -5.34 21.28 -10.87
N LEU A 231 -4.93 20.01 -11.06
CA LEU A 231 -5.38 19.12 -12.13
C LEU A 231 -6.72 18.43 -11.82
#